data_4988039551d8cc63281edd90a8421232
#
_entry.id   4988039551d8cc63281edd90a8421232
#
_cell.length_a   1.000
_cell.length_b   1.000
_cell.length_c   1.000
_cell.angle_alpha   90.00
_cell.angle_beta   90.00
_cell.angle_gamma   90.00
#
_symmetry.space_group_name_H-M   'P 1'
#
loop_
_entity.id
_entity.type
_entity.pdbx_description
1 polymer ?
#
loop_
_entity_poly.entity_id
_entity_poly.type
_entity_poly.pdbx_seq_one_letter_code
_entity_poly.pdbx_strand_id
1 'polypeptide(L)'
;ILPYVREPEGPFGEVSGYYAARDDRWVVHVKAITMQTDPVIHMLHPGREVWIGQGLSVESNLFQTISKQVPGLKKVYMTPGGSHYHVILQIDPPNNGMAKNAILAAFAAFPDLQMVTAVNSDIDIYDPEQIERAMVTRCDPAKDIIIIPGAFGHELNPVVKDNLAAKMGFDCTYPVPKPESYTLVSFQDVDIGKYDIG
;
A
#
# COMPACT_ATOMS: atom_id res chain seq x y z
N ILE A 1 27.56 -14.95 -11.29
CA ILE A 1 26.84 -14.54 -12.48
C ILE A 1 27.75 -14.77 -13.68
N LEU A 2 27.23 -15.39 -14.71
CA LEU A 2 27.95 -15.54 -15.97
C LEU A 2 27.80 -14.26 -16.79
N PRO A 3 28.89 -13.54 -17.09
CA PRO A 3 28.81 -12.34 -17.92
C PRO A 3 28.36 -12.73 -19.34
N TYR A 4 27.44 -11.95 -19.88
CA TYR A 4 26.91 -12.08 -21.24
C TYR A 4 26.08 -13.35 -21.53
N VAL A 5 25.80 -14.21 -20.51
CA VAL A 5 24.96 -15.39 -20.67
C VAL A 5 23.58 -15.08 -20.10
N ARG A 6 22.55 -15.29 -20.91
CA ARG A 6 21.15 -15.20 -20.50
C ARG A 6 20.43 -16.46 -20.94
N GLU A 7 19.47 -16.91 -20.14
CA GLU A 7 18.63 -18.06 -20.43
C GLU A 7 17.17 -17.70 -20.15
N PRO A 8 16.23 -18.36 -20.83
CA PRO A 8 14.81 -18.13 -20.61
C PRO A 8 14.40 -18.48 -19.18
N GLU A 9 13.77 -17.52 -18.48
CA GLU A 9 13.19 -17.67 -17.14
C GLU A 9 11.68 -17.46 -17.20
N GLY A 10 10.92 -18.25 -16.41
CA GLY A 10 9.47 -18.14 -16.35
C GLY A 10 8.73 -18.91 -17.46
N PRO A 11 7.39 -18.75 -17.53
CA PRO A 11 6.57 -17.97 -16.62
C PRO A 11 6.42 -18.62 -15.23
N PHE A 12 6.38 -17.83 -14.16
CA PHE A 12 6.08 -18.29 -12.80
C PHE A 12 5.23 -17.24 -12.06
N GLY A 13 4.56 -17.68 -10.98
CA GLY A 13 3.70 -16.80 -10.18
C GLY A 13 4.51 -15.74 -9.45
N GLU A 14 4.04 -14.51 -9.52
CA GLU A 14 4.67 -13.36 -8.89
C GLU A 14 3.83 -12.80 -7.74
N VAL A 15 4.45 -11.94 -6.97
CA VAL A 15 3.85 -11.25 -5.82
C VAL A 15 2.55 -10.51 -6.16
N SER A 16 2.37 -10.05 -7.38
CA SER A 16 1.14 -9.41 -7.85
C SER A 16 -0.06 -10.36 -7.97
N GLY A 17 0.15 -11.67 -7.80
CA GLY A 17 -0.86 -12.69 -8.02
C GLY A 17 -1.04 -13.09 -9.50
N TYR A 18 -0.21 -12.56 -10.37
CA TYR A 18 -0.20 -12.88 -11.81
C TYR A 18 1.07 -13.64 -12.19
N TYR A 19 1.07 -14.25 -13.36
CA TYR A 19 2.27 -14.84 -13.92
C TYR A 19 3.17 -13.77 -14.52
N ALA A 20 4.47 -13.82 -14.18
CA ALA A 20 5.48 -13.05 -14.90
C ALA A 20 5.57 -13.55 -16.34
N ALA A 21 5.84 -12.64 -17.26
CA ALA A 21 6.17 -13.03 -18.64
C ALA A 21 7.51 -13.78 -18.66
N ARG A 22 7.65 -14.72 -19.59
CA ARG A 22 8.93 -15.35 -19.89
C ARG A 22 9.87 -14.33 -20.48
N ASP A 23 11.09 -14.24 -19.93
CA ASP A 23 12.12 -13.31 -20.40
C ASP A 23 13.51 -13.93 -20.23
N ASP A 24 14.49 -13.42 -20.96
CA ASP A 24 15.89 -13.86 -20.85
C ASP A 24 16.58 -13.15 -19.67
N ARG A 25 16.95 -13.93 -18.65
CA ARG A 25 17.56 -13.43 -17.42
C ARG A 25 19.01 -13.91 -17.25
N TRP A 26 19.75 -13.23 -16.39
CA TRP A 26 21.14 -13.55 -16.11
C TRP A 26 21.29 -14.90 -15.42
N VAL A 27 22.26 -15.70 -15.88
CA VAL A 27 22.52 -17.03 -15.31
C VAL A 27 23.47 -16.92 -14.11
N VAL A 28 23.08 -17.59 -13.01
CA VAL A 28 23.89 -17.73 -11.80
C VAL A 28 24.28 -19.19 -11.66
N HIS A 29 25.59 -19.49 -11.67
CA HIS A 29 26.10 -20.81 -11.35
C HIS A 29 26.42 -20.90 -9.86
N VAL A 30 25.71 -21.77 -9.13
CA VAL A 30 26.01 -22.09 -7.74
C VAL A 30 27.21 -23.04 -7.72
N LYS A 31 28.33 -22.63 -7.12
CA LYS A 31 29.54 -23.44 -7.02
C LYS A 31 29.62 -24.29 -5.76
N ALA A 32 29.02 -23.84 -4.69
CA ALA A 32 28.98 -24.54 -3.42
C ALA A 32 27.73 -24.17 -2.62
N ILE A 33 27.19 -25.14 -1.89
CA ILE A 33 26.11 -24.93 -0.92
C ILE A 33 26.63 -25.43 0.42
N THR A 34 26.62 -24.60 1.44
CA THR A 34 26.95 -24.97 2.81
C THR A 34 25.68 -24.87 3.67
N MET A 35 25.47 -25.88 4.51
CA MET A 35 24.30 -25.92 5.38
C MET A 35 24.65 -26.69 6.67
N GLN A 36 23.82 -26.54 7.70
CA GLN A 36 23.87 -27.38 8.89
C GLN A 36 23.41 -28.79 8.54
N THR A 37 23.75 -29.78 9.42
CA THR A 37 23.35 -31.19 9.23
C THR A 37 21.82 -31.36 9.23
N ASP A 38 21.09 -30.51 9.98
CA ASP A 38 19.63 -30.45 10.02
C ASP A 38 19.19 -29.01 9.77
N PRO A 39 19.11 -28.58 8.49
CA PRO A 39 18.89 -27.21 8.17
C PRO A 39 17.41 -26.82 8.25
N VAL A 40 17.13 -25.66 8.83
CA VAL A 40 15.85 -24.97 8.68
C VAL A 40 15.93 -24.06 7.46
N ILE A 41 15.03 -24.29 6.50
CA ILE A 41 14.98 -23.51 5.26
C ILE A 41 13.84 -22.50 5.37
N HIS A 42 14.17 -21.21 5.22
CA HIS A 42 13.18 -20.16 5.05
C HIS A 42 12.73 -20.10 3.59
N MET A 43 11.46 -20.39 3.35
CA MET A 43 10.86 -20.31 2.02
C MET A 43 9.77 -19.24 2.03
N LEU A 44 9.82 -18.31 1.07
CA LEU A 44 8.76 -17.35 0.81
C LEU A 44 8.00 -17.80 -0.43
N HIS A 45 6.70 -18.04 -0.27
CA HIS A 45 5.83 -18.31 -1.39
C HIS A 45 5.41 -16.97 -2.04
N PRO A 46 5.51 -16.80 -3.38
CA PRO A 46 5.08 -15.58 -4.03
C PRO A 46 3.57 -15.37 -3.81
N GLY A 47 3.24 -14.25 -3.15
CA GLY A 47 1.86 -13.94 -2.76
C GLY A 47 1.79 -13.13 -1.47
N ARG A 48 0.74 -13.37 -0.68
CA ARG A 48 0.42 -12.58 0.52
C ARG A 48 1.52 -12.56 1.58
N GLU A 49 2.28 -13.63 1.73
CA GLU A 49 3.37 -13.72 2.73
C GLU A 49 4.51 -12.74 2.44
N VAL A 50 4.78 -12.51 1.16
CA VAL A 50 5.81 -11.53 0.74
C VAL A 50 5.40 -10.11 1.11
N TRP A 51 4.10 -9.78 0.97
CA TRP A 51 3.57 -8.47 1.30
C TRP A 51 3.76 -8.09 2.75
N ILE A 52 3.45 -9.03 3.65
CA ILE A 52 3.53 -8.79 5.10
C ILE A 52 4.98 -8.51 5.50
N GLY A 53 5.93 -9.27 4.98
CA GLY A 53 7.35 -9.09 5.31
C GLY A 53 7.95 -7.80 4.75
N GLN A 54 7.65 -7.47 3.50
CA GLN A 54 8.14 -6.25 2.85
C GLN A 54 7.39 -5.00 3.31
N GLY A 55 6.08 -5.14 3.57
CA GLY A 55 5.22 -4.03 4.00
C GLY A 55 5.77 -3.30 5.20
N LEU A 56 6.18 -4.01 6.25
CA LEU A 56 6.70 -3.40 7.48
C LEU A 56 7.90 -2.48 7.24
N SER A 57 8.84 -2.86 6.38
CA SER A 57 10.00 -2.03 6.08
C SER A 57 9.64 -0.81 5.22
N VAL A 58 8.75 -0.98 4.25
CA VAL A 58 8.26 0.11 3.40
C VAL A 58 7.41 1.09 4.20
N GLU A 59 6.49 0.61 5.05
CA GLU A 59 5.67 1.44 5.93
C GLU A 59 6.53 2.32 6.84
N SER A 60 7.57 1.75 7.46
CA SER A 60 8.49 2.48 8.32
C SER A 60 9.25 3.57 7.56
N ASN A 61 9.73 3.26 6.36
CA ASN A 61 10.43 4.24 5.51
C ASN A 61 9.50 5.35 5.04
N LEU A 62 8.29 5.00 4.59
CA LEU A 62 7.27 5.97 4.20
C LEU A 62 6.90 6.88 5.37
N PHE A 63 6.64 6.31 6.55
CA PHE A 63 6.33 7.09 7.74
C PHE A 63 7.44 8.11 8.05
N GLN A 64 8.69 7.66 8.10
CA GLN A 64 9.84 8.53 8.38
C GLN A 64 10.02 9.63 7.33
N THR A 65 9.81 9.31 6.07
CA THR A 65 10.02 10.25 4.96
C THR A 65 8.90 11.28 4.91
N ILE A 66 7.64 10.85 4.99
CA ILE A 66 6.48 11.73 4.89
C ILE A 66 6.35 12.62 6.12
N SER A 67 6.55 12.08 7.34
CA SER A 67 6.40 12.84 8.58
C SER A 67 7.37 14.01 8.71
N LYS A 68 8.51 13.96 8.03
CA LYS A 68 9.47 15.08 7.97
C LYS A 68 8.99 16.25 7.11
N GLN A 69 8.10 15.99 6.17
CA GLN A 69 7.63 16.96 5.19
C GLN A 69 6.19 17.42 5.47
N VAL A 70 5.37 16.50 5.98
CA VAL A 70 3.93 16.74 6.19
C VAL A 70 3.56 16.42 7.63
N PRO A 71 3.21 17.43 8.43
CA PRO A 71 2.77 17.22 9.79
C PRO A 71 1.38 16.57 9.85
N GLY A 72 1.12 15.84 10.93
CA GLY A 72 -0.17 15.22 11.19
C GLY A 72 -0.26 13.75 10.77
N LEU A 73 0.73 13.19 10.08
CA LEU A 73 0.77 11.76 9.77
C LEU A 73 0.80 10.93 11.07
N LYS A 74 -0.10 9.94 11.17
CA LYS A 74 -0.26 9.07 12.36
C LYS A 74 0.22 7.65 12.09
N LYS A 75 -0.19 7.09 10.94
CA LYS A 75 0.14 5.71 10.56
C LYS A 75 0.26 5.60 9.04
N VAL A 76 0.98 4.58 8.61
CA VAL A 76 1.09 4.15 7.22
C VAL A 76 0.79 2.66 7.19
N TYR A 77 -0.01 2.21 6.26
CA TYR A 77 -0.38 0.81 6.10
C TYR A 77 -0.37 0.40 4.64
N MET A 78 0.44 -0.58 4.31
CA MET A 78 0.49 -1.18 2.99
C MET A 78 -0.53 -2.31 2.92
N THR A 79 -1.56 -2.12 2.11
CA THR A 79 -2.69 -3.05 2.09
C THR A 79 -2.32 -4.40 1.46
N PRO A 80 -2.62 -5.53 2.11
CA PRO A 80 -2.37 -6.86 1.52
C PRO A 80 -3.10 -7.09 0.19
N GLY A 81 -4.32 -6.53 0.05
CA GLY A 81 -5.10 -6.62 -1.20
C GLY A 81 -4.54 -5.74 -2.33
N GLY A 82 -3.80 -4.69 -1.98
CA GLY A 82 -3.16 -3.78 -2.94
C GLY A 82 -1.86 -4.30 -3.54
N SER A 83 -1.46 -5.52 -3.18
CA SER A 83 -0.32 -6.19 -3.79
C SER A 83 0.94 -5.33 -3.86
N HIS A 84 1.32 -4.65 -2.76
CA HIS A 84 2.49 -3.79 -2.70
C HIS A 84 2.38 -2.44 -3.45
N TYR A 85 1.28 -2.22 -4.13
CA TYR A 85 1.06 -1.04 -4.96
C TYR A 85 0.08 -0.05 -4.35
N HIS A 86 -0.52 -0.36 -3.19
CA HIS A 86 -1.48 0.50 -2.50
C HIS A 86 -1.10 0.71 -1.04
N VAL A 87 -1.04 1.98 -0.62
CA VAL A 87 -0.81 2.37 0.77
C VAL A 87 -1.93 3.26 1.28
N ILE A 88 -2.30 3.06 2.55
CA ILE A 88 -3.20 3.94 3.29
C ILE A 88 -2.37 4.83 4.22
N LEU A 89 -2.63 6.13 4.18
CA LEU A 89 -2.06 7.13 5.08
C LEU A 89 -3.13 7.57 6.07
N GLN A 90 -2.93 7.32 7.36
CA GLN A 90 -3.76 7.91 8.40
C GLN A 90 -3.15 9.25 8.82
N ILE A 91 -3.87 10.34 8.57
CA ILE A 91 -3.37 11.70 8.77
C ILE A 91 -4.46 12.62 9.31
N ASP A 92 -4.11 13.43 10.31
CA ASP A 92 -4.92 14.56 10.74
C ASP A 92 -4.21 15.85 10.30
N PRO A 93 -4.49 16.32 9.09
CA PRO A 93 -3.77 17.45 8.53
C PRO A 93 -4.13 18.74 9.28
N PRO A 94 -3.15 19.61 9.58
CA PRO A 94 -3.44 20.90 10.23
C PRO A 94 -4.15 21.90 9.31
N ASN A 95 -4.09 21.70 8.00
CA ASN A 95 -4.67 22.56 6.98
C ASN A 95 -5.19 21.76 5.80
N ASN A 96 -6.20 22.29 5.11
CA ASN A 96 -6.70 21.75 3.87
C ASN A 96 -5.58 21.63 2.82
N GLY A 97 -5.58 20.53 2.05
CA GLY A 97 -4.58 20.26 1.01
C GLY A 97 -3.31 19.53 1.52
N MET A 98 -3.05 19.49 2.83
CA MET A 98 -1.88 18.79 3.35
C MET A 98 -1.94 17.26 3.15
N ALA A 99 -3.14 16.70 3.13
CA ALA A 99 -3.34 15.29 2.78
C ALA A 99 -2.87 14.99 1.34
N LYS A 100 -3.14 15.90 0.40
CA LYS A 100 -2.63 15.78 -0.98
C LYS A 100 -1.11 15.85 -1.04
N ASN A 101 -0.49 16.71 -0.24
CA ASN A 101 0.97 16.75 -0.14
C ASN A 101 1.54 15.44 0.43
N ALA A 102 0.87 14.81 1.40
CA ALA A 102 1.26 13.51 1.92
C ALA A 102 1.18 12.40 0.86
N ILE A 103 0.12 12.41 0.04
CA ILE A 103 -0.06 11.50 -1.09
C ILE A 103 1.09 11.65 -2.10
N LEU A 104 1.42 12.87 -2.49
CA LEU A 104 2.51 13.15 -3.42
C LEU A 104 3.87 12.74 -2.84
N ALA A 105 4.10 13.01 -1.55
CA ALA A 105 5.31 12.60 -0.85
C ALA A 105 5.45 11.05 -0.80
N ALA A 106 4.35 10.32 -0.63
CA ALA A 106 4.34 8.86 -0.66
C ALA A 106 4.77 8.32 -2.03
N PHE A 107 4.23 8.86 -3.13
CA PHE A 107 4.63 8.47 -4.48
C PHE A 107 6.10 8.76 -4.78
N ALA A 108 6.62 9.86 -4.26
CA ALA A 108 8.04 10.21 -4.40
C ALA A 108 8.95 9.30 -3.56
N ALA A 109 8.51 8.93 -2.35
CA ALA A 109 9.29 8.12 -1.42
C ALA A 109 9.33 6.63 -1.80
N PHE A 110 8.28 6.11 -2.45
CA PHE A 110 8.22 4.74 -2.92
C PHE A 110 7.60 4.67 -4.33
N PRO A 111 8.45 4.69 -5.37
CA PRO A 111 8.01 4.80 -6.76
C PRO A 111 7.13 3.66 -7.27
N ASP A 112 7.15 2.48 -6.62
CA ASP A 112 6.33 1.34 -7.02
C ASP A 112 4.83 1.53 -6.71
N LEU A 113 4.47 2.48 -5.84
CA LEU A 113 3.07 2.74 -5.51
C LEU A 113 2.27 3.12 -6.74
N GLN A 114 1.15 2.42 -6.93
CA GLN A 114 0.12 2.72 -7.92
C GLN A 114 -0.97 3.60 -7.32
N MET A 115 -1.32 3.35 -6.05
CA MET A 115 -2.43 4.01 -5.37
C MET A 115 -2.02 4.45 -3.96
N VAL A 116 -2.52 5.61 -3.55
CA VAL A 116 -2.38 6.13 -2.18
C VAL A 116 -3.73 6.67 -1.73
N THR A 117 -4.21 6.23 -0.57
CA THR A 117 -5.44 6.75 0.05
C THR A 117 -5.11 7.40 1.38
N ALA A 118 -5.52 8.66 1.57
CA ALA A 118 -5.37 9.39 2.82
C ALA A 118 -6.71 9.46 3.55
N VAL A 119 -6.72 9.09 4.83
CA VAL A 119 -7.91 9.14 5.72
C VAL A 119 -7.55 9.77 7.06
N ASN A 120 -8.56 10.26 7.80
CA ASN A 120 -8.34 10.79 9.15
C ASN A 120 -8.22 9.68 10.20
N SER A 121 -7.79 10.06 11.42
CA SER A 121 -7.55 9.14 12.54
C SER A 121 -8.80 8.46 13.10
N ASP A 122 -10.00 8.95 12.75
CA ASP A 122 -11.28 8.33 13.09
C ASP A 122 -11.66 7.13 12.19
N ILE A 123 -10.80 6.77 11.24
CA ILE A 123 -10.93 5.60 10.37
C ILE A 123 -9.88 4.56 10.78
N ASP A 124 -10.29 3.34 11.04
CA ASP A 124 -9.36 2.23 11.22
C ASP A 124 -8.79 1.80 9.86
N ILE A 125 -7.50 2.05 9.66
CA ILE A 125 -6.83 1.75 8.38
C ILE A 125 -6.61 0.26 8.13
N TYR A 126 -6.83 -0.58 9.12
CA TYR A 126 -6.74 -2.03 9.01
C TYR A 126 -8.10 -2.68 8.66
N ASP A 127 -9.18 -1.89 8.68
CA ASP A 127 -10.53 -2.31 8.33
C ASP A 127 -10.89 -1.84 6.91
N PRO A 128 -10.94 -2.75 5.92
CA PRO A 128 -11.26 -2.41 4.54
C PRO A 128 -12.64 -1.77 4.36
N GLU A 129 -13.63 -2.13 5.18
CA GLU A 129 -14.98 -1.57 5.09
C GLU A 129 -15.00 -0.10 5.51
N GLN A 130 -14.22 0.26 6.54
CA GLN A 130 -14.08 1.66 6.94
C GLN A 130 -13.34 2.49 5.89
N ILE A 131 -12.32 1.91 5.25
CA ILE A 131 -11.61 2.57 4.14
C ILE A 131 -12.56 2.82 2.98
N GLU A 132 -13.31 1.80 2.54
CA GLU A 132 -14.27 1.93 1.44
C GLU A 132 -15.34 2.98 1.77
N ARG A 133 -15.89 2.95 2.99
CA ARG A 133 -16.83 3.97 3.45
C ARG A 133 -16.22 5.38 3.36
N ALA A 134 -14.98 5.57 3.82
CA ALA A 134 -14.32 6.87 3.73
C ALA A 134 -14.14 7.31 2.28
N MET A 135 -13.76 6.41 1.37
CA MET A 135 -13.63 6.71 -0.05
C MET A 135 -14.93 7.17 -0.69
N VAL A 136 -16.06 6.55 -0.31
CA VAL A 136 -17.38 6.91 -0.88
C VAL A 136 -17.97 8.16 -0.25
N THR A 137 -17.73 8.39 1.05
CA THR A 137 -18.43 9.46 1.79
C THR A 137 -17.61 10.73 2.00
N ARG A 138 -16.28 10.69 1.76
CA ARG A 138 -15.37 11.81 2.01
C ARG A 138 -14.57 12.27 0.80
N CYS A 139 -14.54 11.49 -0.28
CA CYS A 139 -13.78 11.81 -1.49
C CYS A 139 -14.74 12.28 -2.58
N ASP A 140 -14.66 13.55 -2.95
CA ASP A 140 -15.33 14.08 -4.15
C ASP A 140 -14.40 13.82 -5.36
N PRO A 141 -14.78 12.93 -6.31
CA PRO A 141 -13.89 12.56 -7.41
C PRO A 141 -13.44 13.73 -8.28
N ALA A 142 -14.22 14.81 -8.32
CA ALA A 142 -13.87 15.99 -9.11
C ALA A 142 -12.76 16.85 -8.47
N LYS A 143 -12.52 16.71 -7.15
CA LYS A 143 -11.60 17.58 -6.41
C LYS A 143 -10.51 16.80 -5.68
N ASP A 144 -10.85 15.58 -5.21
CA ASP A 144 -10.06 14.87 -4.22
C ASP A 144 -9.31 13.68 -4.79
N ILE A 145 -9.44 13.44 -6.11
CA ILE A 145 -8.62 12.48 -6.83
C ILE A 145 -7.43 13.19 -7.49
N ILE A 146 -6.25 12.62 -7.31
CA ILE A 146 -5.01 13.02 -7.98
C ILE A 146 -4.66 11.94 -8.99
N ILE A 147 -4.53 12.30 -10.27
CA ILE A 147 -4.06 11.40 -11.31
C ILE A 147 -2.75 11.95 -11.87
N ILE A 148 -1.70 11.13 -11.85
CA ILE A 148 -0.38 11.46 -12.39
C ILE A 148 -0.12 10.50 -13.56
N PRO A 149 -0.33 10.91 -14.81
CA PRO A 149 -0.12 10.07 -15.97
C PRO A 149 1.38 9.90 -16.26
N GLY A 150 1.75 8.76 -16.86
CA GLY A 150 3.11 8.53 -17.37
C GLY A 150 4.19 8.48 -16.29
N ALA A 151 3.84 8.12 -15.06
CA ALA A 151 4.79 7.93 -13.98
C ALA A 151 5.40 6.52 -14.02
N PHE A 152 6.54 6.33 -13.35
CA PHE A 152 7.16 5.02 -13.20
C PHE A 152 6.21 4.03 -12.52
N GLY A 153 6.13 2.80 -13.06
CA GLY A 153 5.42 1.68 -12.48
C GLY A 153 6.29 0.43 -12.49
N HIS A 154 6.08 -0.46 -11.51
CA HIS A 154 6.81 -1.71 -11.43
C HIS A 154 6.28 -2.74 -12.43
N GLU A 155 7.16 -3.38 -13.21
CA GLU A 155 6.84 -4.32 -14.30
C GLU A 155 5.97 -5.52 -13.90
N LEU A 156 5.99 -5.92 -12.61
CA LEU A 156 5.17 -7.00 -12.09
C LEU A 156 3.68 -6.62 -11.92
N ASN A 157 3.33 -5.35 -12.09
CA ASN A 157 1.94 -4.92 -12.15
C ASN A 157 1.46 -4.98 -13.61
N PRO A 158 0.43 -5.79 -13.95
CA PRO A 158 0.01 -6.02 -15.34
C PRO A 158 -0.45 -4.79 -16.12
N VAL A 159 -0.83 -3.71 -15.43
CA VAL A 159 -1.23 -2.45 -16.10
C VAL A 159 -0.04 -1.62 -16.57
N VAL A 160 1.16 -1.95 -16.09
CA VAL A 160 2.40 -1.23 -16.43
C VAL A 160 2.89 -1.68 -17.81
N LYS A 161 3.20 -0.71 -18.66
CA LYS A 161 3.83 -0.95 -19.97
C LYS A 161 5.06 -0.07 -20.09
N ASP A 162 6.16 -0.64 -20.51
CA ASP A 162 7.44 0.06 -20.65
C ASP A 162 7.87 0.81 -19.38
N ASN A 163 7.61 0.21 -18.22
CA ASN A 163 7.79 0.81 -16.88
C ASN A 163 6.98 2.10 -16.63
N LEU A 164 5.91 2.32 -17.37
CA LEU A 164 5.04 3.47 -17.22
C LEU A 164 3.62 3.07 -16.88
N ALA A 165 3.03 3.80 -15.93
CA ALA A 165 1.60 3.74 -15.60
C ALA A 165 1.13 5.09 -15.06
N ALA A 166 -0.18 5.26 -14.88
CA ALA A 166 -0.69 6.38 -14.10
C ALA A 166 -0.71 6.02 -12.62
N LYS A 167 -0.47 7.00 -11.76
CA LYS A 167 -0.68 6.88 -10.31
C LYS A 167 -1.98 7.57 -9.91
N MET A 168 -2.64 7.06 -8.87
CA MET A 168 -3.89 7.62 -8.38
C MET A 168 -3.87 7.81 -6.86
N GLY A 169 -4.11 9.03 -6.42
CA GLY A 169 -4.26 9.38 -5.02
C GLY A 169 -5.69 9.75 -4.67
N PHE A 170 -6.15 9.34 -3.49
CA PHE A 170 -7.48 9.63 -2.95
C PHE A 170 -7.33 10.41 -1.64
N ASP A 171 -7.78 11.66 -1.63
CA ASP A 171 -7.90 12.45 -0.40
C ASP A 171 -9.28 12.21 0.19
N CYS A 172 -9.36 11.29 1.15
CA CYS A 172 -10.58 10.93 1.87
C CYS A 172 -10.57 11.55 3.28
N THR A 173 -9.94 12.71 3.44
CA THR A 173 -9.95 13.47 4.69
C THR A 173 -11.12 14.45 4.72
N TYR A 174 -11.60 14.74 5.92
CA TYR A 174 -12.57 15.82 6.09
C TYR A 174 -11.89 17.21 6.04
N PRO A 175 -12.64 18.28 5.71
CA PRO A 175 -12.12 19.65 5.72
C PRO A 175 -11.63 20.09 7.11
N VAL A 176 -10.68 21.01 7.14
CA VAL A 176 -10.20 21.65 8.38
C VAL A 176 -10.76 23.10 8.44
N PRO A 177 -11.48 23.45 9.51
CA PRO A 177 -11.89 22.66 10.67
C PRO A 177 -12.92 21.57 10.31
N LYS A 178 -12.95 20.46 11.07
CA LYS A 178 -13.90 19.35 10.85
C LYS A 178 -15.34 19.81 10.97
N PRO A 179 -16.16 19.70 9.90
CA PRO A 179 -17.59 19.98 9.97
C PRO A 179 -18.32 18.93 10.81
N GLU A 180 -19.41 19.31 11.48
CA GLU A 180 -20.24 18.41 12.30
C GLU A 180 -20.80 17.22 11.49
N SER A 181 -21.12 17.45 10.21
CA SER A 181 -21.59 16.41 9.28
C SER A 181 -20.64 15.23 9.07
N TYR A 182 -19.36 15.39 9.43
CA TYR A 182 -18.35 14.31 9.38
C TYR A 182 -18.20 13.57 10.71
N THR A 183 -19.05 13.83 11.70
CA THR A 183 -19.04 13.10 12.96
C THR A 183 -19.65 11.72 12.75
N LEU A 184 -18.86 10.68 13.02
CA LEU A 184 -19.35 9.31 12.94
C LEU A 184 -20.36 9.02 14.06
N VAL A 185 -21.41 8.29 13.74
CA VAL A 185 -22.37 7.82 14.75
C VAL A 185 -21.68 6.84 15.68
N SER A 186 -21.86 7.02 16.97
CA SER A 186 -21.39 6.09 18.00
C SER A 186 -22.62 5.52 18.73
N PHE A 187 -22.58 4.23 18.99
CA PHE A 187 -23.58 3.55 19.80
C PHE A 187 -22.96 3.17 21.14
N GLN A 188 -23.76 3.21 22.19
CA GLN A 188 -23.32 2.69 23.48
C GLN A 188 -23.26 1.17 23.41
N ASP A 189 -22.21 0.59 23.97
CA ASP A 189 -22.14 -0.85 24.15
C ASP A 189 -23.27 -1.30 25.07
N VAL A 190 -24.06 -2.23 24.59
CA VAL A 190 -25.15 -2.85 25.37
C VAL A 190 -24.65 -4.17 25.95
N ASP A 191 -24.63 -4.26 27.27
CA ASP A 191 -24.34 -5.52 27.96
C ASP A 191 -25.53 -6.47 27.76
N ILE A 192 -25.39 -7.31 26.72
CA ILE A 192 -26.44 -8.29 26.34
C ILE A 192 -26.75 -9.24 27.50
N GLY A 193 -25.80 -9.52 28.42
CA GLY A 193 -26.02 -10.35 29.59
C GLY A 193 -27.02 -9.80 30.61
N LYS A 194 -27.41 -8.52 30.48
CA LYS A 194 -28.45 -7.88 31.27
C LYS A 194 -29.87 -8.08 30.73
N TYR A 195 -30.00 -8.65 29.53
CA TYR A 195 -31.28 -8.86 28.87
C TYR A 195 -31.50 -10.35 28.69
N ASP A 196 -32.65 -10.83 29.17
CA ASP A 196 -33.10 -12.19 28.90
C ASP A 196 -33.60 -12.22 27.44
N ILE A 197 -32.73 -12.60 26.52
CA ILE A 197 -33.08 -12.81 25.12
C ILE A 197 -33.39 -14.30 24.97
N GLY A 198 -34.58 -14.72 25.46
CA GLY A 198 -35.08 -16.07 25.43
C GLY A 198 -35.09 -16.77 24.07
#